data_42957b2dba22ec651cb6c30a5f4b263e
#
_entry.id   42957b2dba22ec651cb6c30a5f4b263e
#
_cell.length_a   1.000
_cell.length_b   1.000
_cell.length_c   1.000
_cell.angle_alpha   90.00
_cell.angle_beta   90.00
_cell.angle_gamma   90.00
#
_symmetry.space_group_name_H-M   'P 1'
#
loop_
_entity.id
_entity.type
_entity.pdbx_description
1 polymer ?
#
loop_
_entity_poly.entity_id
_entity_poly.type
_entity_poly.pdbx_seq_one_letter_code
_entity_poly.pdbx_strand_id
1 'polypeptide(L)'
;MKFFFALLATLFFSAPAWAVDVQMGSGGNLIFDPADVTISAGESVHFVNNMLPPHNVVVEDHPELSHEALAMLPGEEFDVTFTEAGDYTYWCAPHKGAGMIG
;
A
#
# COMPACT_ATOMS: atom_id res chain seq x y z
N MET A 1 26.56 -25.20 -21.34
CA MET A 1 25.91 -24.71 -21.35
C MET A 1 25.44 -24.59 -21.10
N LYS A 2 25.34 -24.54 -20.90
CA LYS A 2 24.61 -24.19 -20.75
C LYS A 2 24.18 -23.78 -20.09
N PHE A 3 24.07 -23.72 -19.85
CA PHE A 3 23.37 -23.15 -19.34
C PHE A 3 23.14 -22.60 -18.73
N PHE A 4 23.15 -22.55 -18.58
CA PHE A 4 22.57 -21.80 -18.20
C PHE A 4 22.07 -21.43 -17.80
N PHE A 5 21.88 -21.52 -17.68
CA PHE A 5 21.05 -20.93 -17.40
C PHE A 5 20.59 -20.82 -16.62
N ALA A 6 20.68 -20.88 -16.34
CA ALA A 6 19.91 -20.45 -15.85
C ALA A 6 19.88 -20.07 -15.27
N LEU A 7 19.77 -19.87 -15.12
CA LEU A 7 19.28 -19.15 -14.75
C LEU A 7 19.00 -18.60 -14.46
N LEU A 8 18.95 -18.67 -14.39
CA LEU A 8 18.36 -17.86 -14.30
C LEU A 8 17.63 -17.65 -13.93
N ALA A 9 17.36 -17.81 -13.78
CA ALA A 9 16.40 -17.34 -13.62
C ALA A 9 16.25 -17.05 -12.88
N THR A 10 16.31 -17.04 -12.64
CA THR A 10 15.88 -16.42 -12.18
C THR A 10 15.79 -15.75 -11.64
N LEU A 11 15.93 -15.59 -11.64
CA LEU A 11 15.63 -14.65 -11.41
C LEU A 11 15.30 -13.97 -11.00
N PHE A 12 15.20 -13.92 -10.80
CA PHE A 12 14.55 -13.07 -10.67
C PHE A 12 14.12 -12.73 -9.76
N PHE A 13 14.05 -12.44 -9.20
CA PHE A 13 13.47 -11.91 -8.50
C PHE A 13 13.39 -11.45 -7.74
N SER A 14 13.50 -11.42 -7.58
CA SER A 14 13.06 -10.74 -6.95
C SER A 14 12.60 -9.67 -6.02
N ALA A 15 12.82 -8.35 -6.09
CA ALA A 15 12.29 -7.34 -5.24
C ALA A 15 10.78 -7.22 -5.46
N PRO A 16 9.99 -6.99 -4.41
CA PRO A 16 8.58 -6.73 -4.60
C PRO A 16 8.42 -5.47 -5.45
N ALA A 17 7.59 -5.57 -6.46
CA ALA A 17 7.31 -4.44 -7.32
C ALA A 17 6.14 -3.63 -6.73
N TRP A 18 6.22 -2.32 -6.87
CA TRP A 18 5.08 -1.47 -6.59
C TRP A 18 4.12 -1.59 -7.77
N ALA A 19 2.86 -1.83 -7.48
CA ALA A 19 1.85 -1.80 -8.53
C ALA A 19 1.23 -0.42 -8.67
N VAL A 20 1.13 0.32 -7.55
CA VAL A 20 0.42 1.60 -7.55
C VAL A 20 0.84 2.43 -6.34
N ASP A 21 0.84 3.75 -6.52
CA ASP A 21 1.02 4.70 -5.42
C ASP A 21 -0.35 5.22 -5.00
N VAL A 22 -0.57 5.31 -3.68
CA VAL A 22 -1.78 5.89 -3.11
C VAL A 22 -1.35 7.05 -2.22
N GLN A 23 -1.89 8.24 -2.51
CA GLN A 23 -1.64 9.42 -1.70
C GLN A 23 -2.61 9.47 -0.54
N MET A 24 -2.12 9.77 0.63
CA MET A 24 -2.94 9.97 1.82
C MET A 24 -3.06 11.45 2.10
N GLY A 25 -4.29 11.98 2.03
CA GLY A 25 -4.53 13.41 2.22
C GLY A 25 -4.32 14.24 0.97
N SER A 26 -4.55 13.66 -0.20
CA SER A 26 -4.31 14.31 -1.48
C SER A 26 -5.14 15.57 -1.63
N GLY A 27 -4.49 16.66 -2.06
CA GLY A 27 -5.17 17.92 -2.33
C GLY A 27 -5.78 18.58 -1.11
N GLY A 28 -5.37 18.18 0.09
CA GLY A 28 -5.94 18.72 1.33
C GLY A 28 -7.26 18.10 1.70
N ASN A 29 -7.61 16.94 1.14
CA ASN A 29 -8.82 16.19 1.48
C ASN A 29 -8.45 14.96 2.29
N LEU A 30 -9.35 14.55 3.20
CA LEU A 30 -9.14 13.35 4.00
C LEU A 30 -9.54 12.11 3.21
N ILE A 31 -8.75 11.79 2.21
CA ILE A 31 -9.00 10.68 1.27
C ILE A 31 -7.71 9.92 0.98
N PHE A 32 -7.88 8.68 0.54
CA PHE A 32 -6.86 7.95 -0.20
C PHE A 32 -7.07 8.24 -1.68
N ASP A 33 -6.00 8.52 -2.42
CA ASP A 33 -6.11 8.88 -3.83
C ASP A 33 -5.06 8.12 -4.65
N PRO A 34 -5.46 7.18 -5.49
CA PRO A 34 -6.84 6.71 -5.71
C PRO A 34 -7.33 5.86 -4.54
N ALA A 35 -8.64 5.89 -4.28
CA ALA A 35 -9.21 5.12 -3.18
C ALA A 35 -9.32 3.64 -3.53
N ASP A 36 -9.69 3.34 -4.75
CA ASP A 36 -9.85 1.97 -5.23
C ASP A 36 -8.71 1.62 -6.17
N VAL A 37 -8.02 0.52 -5.89
CA VAL A 37 -6.91 0.05 -6.71
C VAL A 37 -7.03 -1.44 -6.94
N THR A 38 -6.49 -1.89 -8.07
CA THR A 38 -6.42 -3.31 -8.40
C THR A 38 -4.96 -3.66 -8.66
N ILE A 39 -4.50 -4.70 -7.99
CA ILE A 39 -3.12 -5.17 -8.14
C ILE A 39 -3.15 -6.69 -8.25
N SER A 40 -2.03 -7.27 -8.63
CA SER A 40 -1.85 -8.72 -8.64
C SER A 40 -1.37 -9.20 -7.28
N ALA A 41 -1.71 -10.43 -6.93
CA ALA A 41 -1.23 -11.03 -5.69
C ALA A 41 0.30 -11.01 -5.66
N GLY A 42 0.87 -10.63 -4.54
CA GLY A 42 2.31 -10.50 -4.36
C GLY A 42 2.84 -9.10 -4.61
N GLU A 43 2.03 -8.21 -5.15
CA GLU A 43 2.43 -6.82 -5.38
C GLU A 43 2.14 -5.94 -4.17
N SER A 44 2.78 -4.79 -4.15
CA SER A 44 2.66 -3.84 -3.05
C SER A 44 1.94 -2.59 -3.48
N VAL A 45 1.14 -2.04 -2.57
CA VAL A 45 0.62 -0.68 -2.67
C VAL A 45 1.57 0.23 -1.89
N HIS A 46 2.01 1.29 -2.54
CA HIS A 46 2.92 2.26 -1.96
C HIS A 46 2.10 3.45 -1.47
N PHE A 47 2.04 3.64 -0.15
CA PHE A 47 1.29 4.75 0.45
C PHE A 47 2.23 5.90 0.74
N VAL A 48 1.84 7.09 0.33
CA VAL A 48 2.62 8.32 0.54
C VAL A 48 1.81 9.30 1.35
N ASN A 49 2.37 9.73 2.47
CA ASN A 49 1.74 10.74 3.33
C ASN A 49 1.85 12.11 2.66
N ASN A 50 0.70 12.75 2.43
CA ASN A 50 0.69 14.03 1.74
C ASN A 50 0.29 15.14 2.71
N MET A 51 -1.00 15.44 2.83
CA MET A 51 -1.48 16.55 3.62
C MET A 51 -2.40 16.07 4.75
N LEU A 52 -2.60 16.93 5.74
CA LEU A 52 -3.52 16.70 6.85
C LEU A 52 -3.19 15.45 7.66
N PRO A 53 -1.91 15.23 8.01
CA PRO A 53 -1.57 14.08 8.87
C PRO A 53 -2.22 14.26 10.25
N PRO A 54 -2.27 13.19 11.06
CA PRO A 54 -1.64 11.89 10.84
C PRO A 54 -2.48 10.94 9.99
N HIS A 55 -1.80 10.04 9.29
CA HIS A 55 -2.47 9.01 8.49
C HIS A 55 -1.86 7.65 8.78
N ASN A 56 -2.69 6.62 8.64
CA ASN A 56 -2.24 5.24 8.69
C ASN A 56 -3.13 4.39 7.77
N VAL A 57 -2.84 3.09 7.71
CA VAL A 57 -3.66 2.16 6.94
C VAL A 57 -4.01 0.98 7.82
N VAL A 58 -5.30 0.82 8.07
CA VAL A 58 -5.85 -0.33 8.78
C VAL A 58 -6.63 -1.15 7.77
N VAL A 59 -6.20 -2.38 7.53
CA VAL A 59 -6.88 -3.28 6.59
C VAL A 59 -7.85 -4.13 7.40
N GLU A 60 -9.11 -4.07 7.01
CA GLU A 60 -10.20 -4.74 7.74
C GLU A 60 -9.89 -6.23 7.86
N ASP A 61 -9.95 -6.77 9.09
CA ASP A 61 -9.73 -8.18 9.42
C ASP A 61 -8.34 -8.69 9.11
N HIS A 62 -7.39 -7.79 8.79
CA HIS A 62 -6.02 -8.18 8.43
C HIS A 62 -4.99 -7.33 9.17
N PRO A 63 -4.83 -7.53 10.48
CA PRO A 63 -3.81 -6.75 11.20
C PRO A 63 -2.40 -6.98 10.67
N GLU A 64 -2.15 -8.15 10.09
CA GLU A 64 -0.83 -8.45 9.52
C GLU A 64 -0.51 -7.62 8.28
N LEU A 65 -1.54 -7.07 7.62
CA LEU A 65 -1.37 -6.22 6.45
C LEU A 65 -1.44 -4.73 6.80
N SER A 66 -1.87 -4.43 8.03
CA SER A 66 -2.10 -3.04 8.44
C SER A 66 -0.80 -2.35 8.80
N HIS A 67 -0.71 -1.06 8.48
CA HIS A 67 0.36 -0.18 8.94
C HIS A 67 -0.28 0.77 9.94
N GLU A 68 -0.29 0.36 11.22
CA GLU A 68 -1.02 1.11 12.23
C GLU A 68 -0.22 2.28 12.78
N ALA A 69 1.10 2.25 12.63
CA ALA A 69 1.94 3.38 13.01
C ALA A 69 1.54 4.61 12.21
N LEU A 70 1.43 5.74 12.88
CA LEU A 70 0.96 6.97 12.25
C LEU A 70 2.08 7.65 11.49
N ALA A 71 1.81 7.97 10.23
CA ALA A 71 2.70 8.81 9.44
C ALA A 71 2.37 10.26 9.78
N MET A 72 3.34 10.96 10.34
CA MET A 72 3.14 12.31 10.88
C MET A 72 3.64 13.41 9.96
N LEU A 73 4.62 13.12 9.11
CA LEU A 73 5.27 14.14 8.30
C LEU A 73 4.90 13.97 6.83
N PRO A 74 4.70 15.06 6.10
CA PRO A 74 4.52 14.98 4.64
C PRO A 74 5.72 14.30 4.01
N GLY A 75 5.46 13.40 3.05
CA GLY A 75 6.50 12.67 2.36
C GLY A 75 6.88 11.35 3.00
N GLU A 76 6.42 11.05 4.22
CA GLU A 76 6.61 9.71 4.78
C GLU A 76 5.88 8.69 3.92
N GLU A 77 6.49 7.53 3.73
CA GLU A 77 5.93 6.52 2.85
C GLU A 77 6.17 5.13 3.40
N PHE A 78 5.31 4.21 3.00
CA PHE A 78 5.43 2.81 3.39
C PHE A 78 4.69 1.94 2.38
N ASP A 79 5.05 0.65 2.36
CA ASP A 79 4.44 -0.33 1.46
C ASP A 79 3.60 -1.32 2.23
N VAL A 80 2.50 -1.75 1.61
CA VAL A 80 1.70 -2.88 2.09
C VAL A 80 1.66 -3.90 0.97
N THR A 81 2.12 -5.11 1.25
CA THR A 81 2.18 -6.19 0.26
C THR A 81 1.02 -7.14 0.47
N PHE A 82 0.25 -7.38 -0.60
CA PHE A 82 -0.91 -8.26 -0.56
C PHE A 82 -0.55 -9.57 -1.25
N THR A 83 -0.32 -10.61 -0.45
CA THR A 83 0.16 -11.89 -0.99
C THR A 83 -0.95 -12.79 -1.48
N GLU A 84 -2.20 -12.54 -1.09
CA GLU A 84 -3.33 -13.38 -1.45
C GLU A 84 -4.37 -12.58 -2.20
N ALA A 85 -4.91 -13.17 -3.25
CA ALA A 85 -5.98 -12.55 -4.02
C ALA A 85 -7.23 -12.41 -3.15
N GLY A 86 -7.96 -11.33 -3.35
CA GLY A 86 -9.18 -11.05 -2.61
C GLY A 86 -9.51 -9.57 -2.67
N ASP A 87 -10.62 -9.22 -2.05
CA ASP A 87 -11.04 -7.83 -1.92
C ASP A 87 -10.75 -7.38 -0.49
N TYR A 88 -10.13 -6.21 -0.36
CA TYR A 88 -9.70 -5.68 0.93
C TYR A 88 -10.25 -4.29 1.11
N THR A 89 -10.91 -4.07 2.25
CA THR A 89 -11.33 -2.73 2.65
C THR A 89 -10.32 -2.20 3.65
N TYR A 90 -9.94 -0.93 3.51
CA TYR A 90 -9.01 -0.31 4.44
C TYR A 90 -9.45 1.11 4.76
N TRP A 91 -8.92 1.64 5.86
CA TRP A 91 -9.24 3.01 6.29
C TRP A 91 -8.06 3.63 7.03
N CYS A 92 -8.12 4.94 7.18
CA CYS A 92 -7.22 5.67 8.06
C CYS A 92 -7.92 5.81 9.41
N ALA A 93 -7.34 5.27 10.47
CA ALA A 93 -8.01 5.23 11.77
C ALA A 93 -8.41 6.62 12.29
N PRO A 94 -7.51 7.64 12.26
CA PRO A 94 -7.91 8.98 12.75
C PRO A 94 -9.02 9.61 11.93
N HIS A 95 -9.17 9.26 10.66
CA HIS A 95 -10.09 9.94 9.76
C HIS A 95 -11.18 9.06 9.18
N LYS A 96 -11.34 7.85 9.73
CA LYS A 96 -12.39 6.94 9.27
C LYS A 96 -13.76 7.59 9.34
N GLY A 97 -14.02 8.31 10.42
CA GLY A 97 -15.29 8.99 10.60
C GLY A 97 -15.56 10.09 9.58
N ALA A 98 -14.52 10.60 8.94
CA ALA A 98 -14.65 11.60 7.87
C ALA A 98 -14.74 10.95 6.50
N GLY A 99 -14.71 9.60 6.42
CA GLY A 99 -14.86 8.88 5.16
C GLY A 99 -13.55 8.51 4.48
N MET A 100 -12.43 8.56 5.18
CA MET A 100 -11.13 8.18 4.60
C MET A 100 -11.02 6.65 4.57
N ILE A 101 -11.63 6.08 3.55
CA ILE A 101 -11.80 4.63 3.36
C ILE A 101 -11.47 4.28 1.91
N GLY A 102 -10.87 3.15 1.72
CA GLY A 102 -10.58 2.62 0.39
C GLY A 102 -10.84 1.14 0.25
#